data_f2243cddbed77efa7b16c4bbd02e901e
#
_entry.id   f2243cddbed77efa7b16c4bbd02e901e
#
_cell.length_a   1.000
_cell.length_b   1.000
_cell.length_c   1.000
_cell.angle_alpha   90.00
_cell.angle_beta   90.00
_cell.angle_gamma   90.00
#
_symmetry.space_group_name_H-M   'P 1'
#
loop_
_entity.id
_entity.type
_entity.pdbx_description
1 polymer ?
#
loop_
_entity_poly.entity_id
_entity_poly.type
_entity_poly.pdbx_seq_one_letter_code
_entity_poly.pdbx_strand_id
1 'polypeptide(L)'
;SAVSRGLGDVYKRQLQKINNGQDLLLDEMKSAINQIMSGTVSDADIESFLTGLNNKGISENEITGAAIVMKQKSLKIDVNCKENIDTCGTGGTGIHTFNCSTASAFVAAAGGAKITKHGNKAISSKSGSADFLTQAGADIGHDREKLGFIFENVGFIFLFAPLHHLSLIHI
;
A
#
# COMPACT_ATOMS: atom_id res chain seq x y z
N SER A 1 3.55 29.93 -7.72
CA SER A 1 4.62 29.85 -8.71
C SER A 1 4.12 29.19 -10.00
N ALA A 2 4.74 29.47 -11.15
CA ALA A 2 4.34 28.93 -12.46
C ALA A 2 4.41 27.40 -12.52
N VAL A 3 5.29 26.77 -11.75
CA VAL A 3 5.47 25.31 -11.69
C VAL A 3 4.27 24.62 -11.02
N SER A 4 3.67 25.20 -9.99
CA SER A 4 2.51 24.60 -9.32
C SER A 4 1.22 24.68 -10.15
N ARG A 5 1.08 25.70 -11.02
CA ARG A 5 -0.05 25.80 -11.95
C ARG A 5 0.02 24.74 -13.06
N GLY A 6 1.22 24.47 -13.59
CA GLY A 6 1.40 23.47 -14.64
C GLY A 6 1.12 22.03 -14.17
N LEU A 7 1.46 21.68 -12.94
CA LEU A 7 1.21 20.34 -12.38
C LEU A 7 -0.29 20.09 -12.15
N GLY A 8 -1.04 21.07 -11.64
CA GLY A 8 -2.49 20.96 -11.48
C GLY A 8 -3.22 20.81 -12.83
N ASP A 9 -2.76 21.45 -13.88
CA ASP A 9 -3.35 21.33 -15.22
C ASP A 9 -3.10 19.95 -15.85
N VAL A 10 -1.95 19.33 -15.58
CA VAL A 10 -1.65 17.96 -16.04
C VAL A 10 -2.59 16.95 -15.38
N TYR A 11 -2.76 17.01 -14.07
CA TYR A 11 -3.67 16.11 -13.34
C TYR A 11 -5.13 16.26 -13.80
N LYS A 12 -5.60 17.49 -14.03
CA LYS A 12 -6.97 17.75 -14.52
C LYS A 12 -7.22 17.13 -15.89
N ARG A 13 -6.24 17.12 -16.79
CA ARG A 13 -6.36 16.44 -18.10
C ARG A 13 -6.49 14.93 -17.94
N GLN A 14 -5.74 14.33 -17.02
CA GLN A 14 -5.82 12.91 -16.73
C GLN A 14 -7.17 12.54 -16.12
N LEU A 15 -7.67 13.34 -15.19
CA LEU A 15 -9.01 13.18 -14.63
C LEU A 15 -10.11 13.30 -15.70
N GLN A 16 -10.00 14.26 -16.62
CA GLN A 16 -10.93 14.38 -17.74
C GLN A 16 -10.91 13.16 -18.66
N LYS A 17 -9.73 12.61 -18.99
CA LYS A 17 -9.62 11.38 -19.78
C LYS A 17 -10.38 10.22 -19.12
N ILE A 18 -10.13 9.99 -17.84
CA ILE A 18 -10.79 8.93 -17.07
C ILE A 18 -12.30 9.11 -17.05
N ASN A 19 -12.78 10.32 -16.76
CA ASN A 19 -14.20 10.62 -16.72
C ASN A 19 -14.89 10.47 -18.09
N ASN A 20 -14.14 10.56 -19.19
CA ASN A 20 -14.58 10.27 -20.54
C ASN A 20 -14.42 8.80 -20.95
N GLY A 21 -14.08 7.91 -20.01
CA GLY A 21 -13.88 6.49 -20.28
C GLY A 21 -12.59 6.15 -21.05
N GLN A 22 -11.63 7.07 -21.11
CA GLN A 22 -10.36 6.88 -21.82
C GLN A 22 -9.28 6.35 -20.89
N ASP A 23 -8.47 5.42 -21.38
CA ASP A 23 -7.32 4.89 -20.67
C ASP A 23 -6.19 5.92 -20.59
N LEU A 24 -5.49 5.92 -19.46
CA LEU A 24 -4.24 6.65 -19.31
C LEU A 24 -3.06 5.83 -19.85
N LEU A 25 -2.13 6.51 -20.47
CA LEU A 25 -0.83 5.94 -20.77
C LEU A 25 -0.04 5.69 -19.47
N LEU A 26 0.95 4.80 -19.52
CA LEU A 26 1.80 4.44 -18.38
C LEU A 26 2.35 5.67 -17.65
N ASP A 27 2.91 6.64 -18.39
CA ASP A 27 3.53 7.81 -17.78
C ASP A 27 2.48 8.84 -17.30
N GLU A 28 1.31 8.89 -17.90
CA GLU A 28 0.19 9.69 -17.42
C GLU A 28 -0.30 9.16 -16.05
N MET A 29 -0.45 7.84 -15.92
CA MET A 29 -0.83 7.22 -14.67
C MET A 29 0.24 7.41 -13.58
N LYS A 30 1.52 7.23 -13.92
CA LYS A 30 2.63 7.51 -13.00
C LYS A 30 2.60 8.95 -12.50
N SER A 31 2.34 9.91 -13.39
CA SER A 31 2.24 11.33 -13.03
C SER A 31 1.05 11.57 -12.09
N ALA A 32 -0.12 11.02 -12.39
CA ALA A 32 -1.31 11.18 -11.55
C ALA A 32 -1.11 10.61 -10.14
N ILE A 33 -0.67 9.37 -10.06
CA ILE A 33 -0.41 8.70 -8.76
C ILE A 33 0.68 9.43 -7.97
N ASN A 34 1.73 9.92 -8.64
CA ASN A 34 2.76 10.69 -7.95
C ASN A 34 2.22 11.98 -7.31
N GLN A 35 1.30 12.68 -7.97
CA GLN A 35 0.66 13.89 -7.43
C GLN A 35 -0.27 13.54 -6.26
N ILE A 36 -1.10 12.51 -6.40
CA ILE A 36 -1.97 12.00 -5.32
C ILE A 36 -1.12 11.67 -4.09
N MET A 37 -0.09 10.83 -4.28
CA MET A 37 0.77 10.38 -3.18
C MET A 37 1.69 11.48 -2.61
N SER A 38 1.79 12.62 -3.25
CA SER A 38 2.51 13.80 -2.73
C SER A 38 1.59 14.77 -1.97
N GLY A 39 0.29 14.46 -1.83
CA GLY A 39 -0.69 15.27 -1.10
C GLY A 39 -1.00 16.60 -1.80
N THR A 40 -0.79 16.70 -3.10
CA THR A 40 -1.02 17.95 -3.87
C THR A 40 -2.38 17.98 -4.56
N VAL A 41 -3.16 16.91 -4.44
CA VAL A 41 -4.49 16.75 -5.05
C VAL A 41 -5.56 16.81 -3.96
N SER A 42 -6.69 17.43 -4.23
CA SER A 42 -7.80 17.49 -3.28
C SER A 42 -8.48 16.13 -3.12
N ASP A 43 -9.06 15.86 -1.95
CA ASP A 43 -9.79 14.60 -1.68
C ASP A 43 -10.93 14.38 -2.68
N ALA A 44 -11.65 15.45 -3.07
CA ALA A 44 -12.71 15.36 -4.07
C ALA A 44 -12.21 14.96 -5.46
N ASP A 45 -11.02 15.43 -5.85
CA ASP A 45 -10.40 15.05 -7.12
C ASP A 45 -9.87 13.61 -7.06
N ILE A 46 -9.35 13.18 -5.90
CA ILE A 46 -8.91 11.78 -5.67
C ILE A 46 -10.12 10.85 -5.76
N GLU A 47 -11.22 11.17 -5.09
CA GLU A 47 -12.47 10.40 -5.14
C GLU A 47 -12.99 10.28 -6.58
N SER A 48 -13.02 11.40 -7.31
CA SER A 48 -13.45 11.42 -8.72
C SER A 48 -12.53 10.55 -9.60
N PHE A 49 -11.22 10.61 -9.37
CA PHE A 49 -10.23 9.82 -10.12
C PHE A 49 -10.41 8.32 -9.88
N LEU A 50 -10.52 7.90 -8.63
CA LEU A 50 -10.68 6.49 -8.26
C LEU A 50 -12.03 5.93 -8.73
N THR A 51 -13.10 6.71 -8.57
CA THR A 51 -14.44 6.35 -9.05
C THR A 51 -14.46 6.22 -10.56
N GLY A 52 -13.84 7.16 -11.26
CA GLY A 52 -13.72 7.12 -12.72
C GLY A 52 -12.95 5.90 -13.21
N LEU A 53 -11.82 5.55 -12.59
CA LEU A 53 -11.06 4.33 -12.89
C LEU A 53 -11.92 3.07 -12.68
N ASN A 54 -12.65 3.01 -11.57
CA ASN A 54 -13.50 1.86 -11.27
C ASN A 54 -14.65 1.72 -12.28
N ASN A 55 -15.27 2.82 -12.68
CA ASN A 55 -16.42 2.82 -13.60
C ASN A 55 -16.02 2.42 -15.03
N LYS A 56 -14.86 2.90 -15.52
CA LYS A 56 -14.41 2.55 -16.87
C LYS A 56 -13.75 1.18 -16.95
N GLY A 57 -13.30 0.64 -15.81
CA GLY A 57 -12.38 -0.49 -15.75
C GLY A 57 -10.92 -0.02 -15.86
N ILE A 58 -10.02 -0.72 -15.17
CA ILE A 58 -8.60 -0.33 -15.06
C ILE A 58 -7.80 -1.08 -16.13
N SER A 59 -7.01 -0.37 -16.93
CA SER A 59 -6.15 -0.95 -17.96
C SER A 59 -4.81 -1.45 -17.37
N GLU A 60 -4.10 -2.28 -18.15
CA GLU A 60 -2.78 -2.81 -17.77
C GLU A 60 -1.75 -1.70 -17.53
N ASN A 61 -1.73 -0.66 -18.37
CA ASN A 61 -0.85 0.49 -18.23
C ASN A 61 -1.13 1.27 -16.92
N GLU A 62 -2.39 1.38 -16.56
CA GLU A 62 -2.81 2.08 -15.33
C GLU A 62 -2.42 1.30 -14.08
N ILE A 63 -2.66 0.00 -14.04
CA ILE A 63 -2.21 -0.84 -12.92
C ILE A 63 -0.69 -0.77 -12.79
N THR A 64 0.03 -0.94 -13.89
CA THR A 64 1.49 -0.93 -13.90
C THR A 64 2.06 0.41 -13.47
N GLY A 65 1.51 1.51 -13.99
CA GLY A 65 1.94 2.86 -13.63
C GLY A 65 1.74 3.18 -12.16
N ALA A 66 0.59 2.81 -11.60
CA ALA A 66 0.29 2.96 -10.18
C ALA A 66 1.26 2.14 -9.32
N ALA A 67 1.45 0.87 -9.63
CA ALA A 67 2.32 -0.03 -8.90
C ALA A 67 3.79 0.45 -8.88
N ILE A 68 4.30 0.97 -10.00
CA ILE A 68 5.66 1.52 -10.09
C ILE A 68 5.82 2.68 -9.09
N VAL A 69 4.91 3.65 -9.09
CA VAL A 69 5.02 4.82 -8.20
C VAL A 69 4.85 4.43 -6.75
N MET A 70 3.88 3.57 -6.43
CA MET A 70 3.69 3.07 -5.06
C MET A 70 4.94 2.37 -4.55
N LYS A 71 5.56 1.51 -5.37
CA LYS A 71 6.82 0.83 -5.03
C LYS A 71 8.00 1.82 -4.84
N GLN A 72 8.07 2.87 -5.66
CA GLN A 72 9.12 3.90 -5.53
C GLN A 72 8.97 4.72 -4.24
N LYS A 73 7.74 4.99 -3.83
CA LYS A 73 7.43 5.78 -2.63
C LYS A 73 7.35 4.95 -1.34
N SER A 74 7.34 3.63 -1.44
CA SER A 74 7.35 2.78 -0.26
C SER A 74 8.64 2.93 0.53
N LEU A 75 8.53 2.95 1.86
CA LEU A 75 9.67 2.95 2.74
C LEU A 75 10.32 1.56 2.71
N LYS A 76 11.56 1.51 2.23
CA LYS A 76 12.33 0.27 2.23
C LYS A 76 12.92 0.00 3.61
N ILE A 77 12.80 -1.21 4.08
CA ILE A 77 13.51 -1.71 5.26
C ILE A 77 14.65 -2.58 4.74
N ASP A 78 15.85 -2.26 5.15
CA ASP A 78 17.01 -3.09 4.84
C ASP A 78 17.06 -4.22 5.87
N VAL A 79 16.64 -5.40 5.43
CA VAL A 79 16.79 -6.63 6.20
C VAL A 79 17.89 -7.43 5.49
N ASN A 80 18.96 -7.71 6.19
CA ASN A 80 20.09 -8.50 5.67
C ASN A 80 19.70 -9.98 5.48
N CYS A 81 18.65 -10.22 4.67
CA CYS A 81 18.12 -11.54 4.37
C CYS A 81 17.59 -11.58 2.93
N LYS A 82 18.15 -12.48 2.13
CA LYS A 82 17.72 -12.66 0.73
C LYS A 82 16.43 -13.48 0.61
N GLU A 83 16.16 -14.33 1.58
CA GLU A 83 15.03 -15.26 1.57
C GLU A 83 14.09 -14.93 2.73
N ASN A 84 13.24 -13.93 2.55
CA ASN A 84 12.17 -13.62 3.47
C ASN A 84 10.82 -13.82 2.79
N ILE A 85 9.80 -14.12 3.58
CA ILE A 85 8.45 -14.44 3.12
C ILE A 85 7.48 -13.37 3.61
N ASP A 86 6.66 -12.85 2.71
CA ASP A 86 5.46 -12.10 3.06
C ASP A 86 4.21 -12.97 2.80
N THR A 87 3.37 -13.08 3.81
CA THR A 87 2.10 -13.81 3.72
C THR A 87 0.91 -12.89 3.46
N CYS A 88 1.15 -11.67 3.00
CA CYS A 88 0.09 -10.69 2.77
C CYS A 88 -0.88 -11.17 1.69
N GLY A 89 -2.17 -11.20 2.00
CA GLY A 89 -3.23 -11.43 1.03
C GLY A 89 -3.70 -10.13 0.40
N THR A 90 -4.37 -10.21 -0.75
CA THR A 90 -4.91 -9.05 -1.48
C THR A 90 -6.04 -8.34 -0.74
N GLY A 91 -6.72 -9.02 0.19
CA GLY A 91 -7.90 -8.48 0.88
C GLY A 91 -9.14 -8.41 -0.02
N GLY A 92 -10.18 -7.79 0.48
CA GLY A 92 -11.37 -7.43 -0.32
C GLY A 92 -12.21 -8.58 -0.87
N THR A 93 -12.01 -9.80 -0.42
CA THR A 93 -12.71 -10.99 -0.95
C THR A 93 -14.19 -11.07 -0.55
N GLY A 94 -14.65 -10.25 0.40
CA GLY A 94 -16.00 -10.35 0.99
C GLY A 94 -16.24 -11.60 1.84
N ILE A 95 -15.27 -12.50 1.95
CA ILE A 95 -15.36 -13.74 2.73
C ILE A 95 -14.80 -13.48 4.13
N HIS A 96 -15.62 -13.71 5.14
CA HIS A 96 -15.20 -13.57 6.54
C HIS A 96 -14.53 -14.87 7.02
N THR A 97 -13.20 -14.91 6.89
CA THR A 97 -12.38 -15.98 7.48
C THR A 97 -11.60 -15.45 8.68
N PHE A 98 -11.01 -16.34 9.45
CA PHE A 98 -10.00 -15.93 10.43
C PHE A 98 -8.74 -15.43 9.72
N ASN A 99 -7.84 -14.75 10.43
CA ASN A 99 -6.61 -14.18 9.87
C ASN A 99 -5.60 -15.26 9.45
N CYS A 100 -5.96 -16.07 8.43
CA CYS A 100 -5.15 -17.17 7.92
C CYS A 100 -3.71 -16.75 7.63
N SER A 101 -3.53 -15.65 6.91
CA SER A 101 -2.20 -15.15 6.54
C SER A 101 -1.35 -14.78 7.76
N THR A 102 -1.96 -14.29 8.84
CA THR A 102 -1.26 -13.99 10.09
C THR A 102 -0.89 -15.28 10.83
N ALA A 103 -1.83 -16.23 10.94
CA ALA A 103 -1.57 -17.53 11.55
C ALA A 103 -0.48 -18.30 10.81
N SER A 104 -0.53 -18.34 9.47
CA SER A 104 0.49 -18.98 8.64
C SER A 104 1.87 -18.35 8.82
N ALA A 105 1.94 -17.02 8.97
CA ALA A 105 3.19 -16.32 9.23
C ALA A 105 3.85 -16.79 10.54
N PHE A 106 3.08 -16.93 11.62
CA PHE A 106 3.60 -17.45 12.90
C PHE A 106 4.06 -18.88 12.80
N VAL A 107 3.28 -19.75 12.13
CA VAL A 107 3.66 -21.15 11.95
C VAL A 107 4.94 -21.26 11.13
N ALA A 108 5.05 -20.51 10.04
CA ALA A 108 6.25 -20.49 9.20
C ALA A 108 7.47 -19.95 9.97
N ALA A 109 7.32 -18.89 10.77
CA ALA A 109 8.38 -18.36 11.61
C ALA A 109 8.82 -19.38 12.67
N ALA A 110 7.89 -20.07 13.31
CA ALA A 110 8.20 -21.16 14.25
C ALA A 110 8.95 -22.32 13.58
N GLY A 111 8.74 -22.54 12.29
CA GLY A 111 9.47 -23.48 11.45
C GLY A 111 10.84 -22.96 10.97
N GLY A 112 11.25 -21.77 11.37
CA GLY A 112 12.56 -21.18 11.03
C GLY A 112 12.55 -20.26 9.80
N ALA A 113 11.40 -20.02 9.17
CA ALA A 113 11.31 -19.06 8.06
C ALA A 113 11.47 -17.62 8.57
N LYS A 114 12.11 -16.78 7.75
CA LYS A 114 12.21 -15.34 8.00
C LYS A 114 10.99 -14.62 7.42
N ILE A 115 10.24 -13.90 8.25
CA ILE A 115 8.95 -13.31 7.88
C ILE A 115 9.01 -11.78 7.91
N THR A 116 8.62 -11.16 6.80
CA THR A 116 8.40 -9.70 6.70
C THR A 116 6.94 -9.46 6.31
N LYS A 117 6.04 -9.53 7.30
CA LYS A 117 4.61 -9.49 7.04
C LYS A 117 4.06 -8.09 6.88
N HIS A 118 3.56 -7.74 5.71
CA HIS A 118 2.71 -6.56 5.54
C HIS A 118 1.30 -6.80 6.08
N GLY A 119 0.71 -5.75 6.63
CA GLY A 119 -0.67 -5.80 7.07
C GLY A 119 -1.24 -4.46 7.50
N ASN A 120 -2.54 -4.46 7.71
CA ASN A 120 -3.30 -3.27 8.11
C ASN A 120 -4.39 -3.64 9.14
N LYS A 121 -5.05 -2.60 9.67
CA LYS A 121 -6.30 -2.76 10.41
C LYS A 121 -7.41 -3.24 9.47
N ALA A 122 -8.46 -3.82 10.06
CA ALA A 122 -9.64 -4.21 9.30
C ALA A 122 -10.33 -3.00 8.66
N ILE A 123 -10.73 -3.13 7.39
CA ILE A 123 -11.58 -2.17 6.69
C ILE A 123 -12.97 -2.76 6.52
N SER A 124 -13.08 -3.99 6.03
CA SER A 124 -14.34 -4.69 5.75
C SER A 124 -14.59 -5.92 6.62
N SER A 125 -13.58 -6.42 7.32
CA SER A 125 -13.68 -7.58 8.22
C SER A 125 -13.76 -7.17 9.69
N LYS A 126 -14.05 -8.12 10.58
CA LYS A 126 -14.14 -7.86 12.03
C LYS A 126 -12.79 -7.62 12.70
N SER A 127 -11.68 -8.09 12.11
CA SER A 127 -10.32 -7.96 12.64
C SER A 127 -9.31 -8.11 11.53
N GLY A 128 -8.44 -7.12 11.36
CA GLY A 128 -7.26 -7.17 10.51
C GLY A 128 -6.04 -7.76 11.22
N SER A 129 -4.95 -7.91 10.50
CA SER A 129 -3.69 -8.43 11.07
C SER A 129 -3.11 -7.50 12.14
N ALA A 130 -3.20 -6.18 11.94
CA ALA A 130 -2.76 -5.19 12.91
C ALA A 130 -3.61 -5.22 14.18
N ASP A 131 -4.93 -5.38 14.04
CA ASP A 131 -5.83 -5.46 15.20
C ASP A 131 -5.50 -6.68 16.06
N PHE A 132 -5.29 -7.84 15.42
CA PHE A 132 -4.90 -9.06 16.12
C PHE A 132 -3.57 -8.89 16.89
N LEU A 133 -2.53 -8.39 16.21
CA LEU A 133 -1.22 -8.21 16.83
C LEU A 133 -1.26 -7.24 18.01
N THR A 134 -1.97 -6.13 17.88
CA THR A 134 -2.15 -5.15 18.95
C THR A 134 -2.90 -5.78 20.15
N GLN A 135 -3.95 -6.55 19.92
CA GLN A 135 -4.68 -7.26 20.96
C GLN A 135 -3.82 -8.34 21.64
N ALA A 136 -2.90 -8.95 20.90
CA ALA A 136 -1.91 -9.89 21.46
C ALA A 136 -0.78 -9.20 22.22
N GLY A 137 -0.80 -7.87 22.33
CA GLY A 137 0.20 -7.08 23.07
C GLY A 137 1.45 -6.72 22.27
N ALA A 138 1.47 -6.97 20.96
CA ALA A 138 2.59 -6.57 20.10
C ALA A 138 2.53 -5.06 19.80
N ASP A 139 3.67 -4.38 19.98
CA ASP A 139 3.86 -3.04 19.45
C ASP A 139 4.15 -3.11 17.94
N ILE A 140 3.32 -2.47 17.15
CA ILE A 140 3.43 -2.44 15.68
C ILE A 140 3.93 -1.10 15.14
N GLY A 141 4.27 -0.15 16.02
CA GLY A 141 4.64 1.23 15.72
C GLY A 141 6.14 1.47 15.61
N HIS A 142 6.93 0.48 15.22
CA HIS A 142 8.37 0.59 15.21
C HIS A 142 8.96 1.32 14.00
N ASP A 143 10.05 2.06 14.24
CA ASP A 143 10.90 2.63 13.21
C ASP A 143 11.75 1.56 12.48
N ARG A 144 12.46 1.97 11.44
CA ARG A 144 13.22 1.05 10.58
C ARG A 144 14.36 0.36 11.32
N GLU A 145 15.10 1.08 12.17
CA GLU A 145 16.25 0.52 12.88
C GLU A 145 15.80 -0.58 13.84
N LYS A 146 14.71 -0.30 14.56
CA LYS A 146 14.13 -1.27 15.48
C LYS A 146 13.55 -2.48 14.76
N LEU A 147 12.91 -2.29 13.60
CA LEU A 147 12.42 -3.40 12.79
C LEU A 147 13.57 -4.29 12.29
N GLY A 148 14.68 -3.70 11.84
CA GLY A 148 15.88 -4.46 11.46
C GLY A 148 16.42 -5.30 12.62
N PHE A 149 16.56 -4.70 13.79
CA PHE A 149 17.00 -5.40 15.00
C PHE A 149 16.06 -6.55 15.39
N ILE A 150 14.74 -6.32 15.36
CA ILE A 150 13.73 -7.36 15.66
C ILE A 150 13.85 -8.50 14.64
N PHE A 151 13.99 -8.18 13.35
CA PHE A 151 14.10 -9.18 12.29
C PHE A 151 15.31 -10.08 12.48
N GLU A 152 16.46 -9.51 12.81
CA GLU A 152 17.69 -10.28 13.05
C GLU A 152 17.55 -11.24 14.25
N ASN A 153 16.93 -10.78 15.33
CA ASN A 153 16.85 -11.55 16.59
C ASN A 153 15.64 -12.48 16.67
N VAL A 154 14.51 -12.10 16.08
CA VAL A 154 13.25 -12.86 16.15
C VAL A 154 12.93 -13.58 14.84
N GLY A 155 13.37 -13.04 13.71
CA GLY A 155 13.05 -13.57 12.37
C GLY A 155 11.61 -13.26 11.90
N PHE A 156 10.89 -12.42 12.63
CA PHE A 156 9.54 -11.99 12.27
C PHE A 156 9.40 -10.49 12.51
N ILE A 157 8.96 -9.74 11.51
CA ILE A 157 8.54 -8.34 11.65
C ILE A 157 7.17 -8.11 11.01
N PHE A 158 6.45 -7.15 11.58
CA PHE A 158 5.18 -6.69 11.03
C PHE A 158 5.35 -5.28 10.47
N LEU A 159 5.00 -5.14 9.19
CA LEU A 159 5.06 -3.88 8.45
C LEU A 159 3.66 -3.28 8.40
N PHE A 160 3.39 -2.38 9.33
CA PHE A 160 2.10 -1.70 9.40
C PHE A 160 1.96 -0.72 8.23
N ALA A 161 1.06 -0.99 7.30
CA ALA A 161 0.93 -0.28 6.04
C ALA A 161 0.92 1.25 6.15
N PRO A 162 0.20 1.89 7.09
CA PRO A 162 0.24 3.34 7.25
C PRO A 162 1.62 3.91 7.56
N LEU A 163 2.50 3.16 8.24
CA LEU A 163 3.85 3.61 8.56
C LEU A 163 4.85 3.40 7.41
N HIS A 164 4.58 2.43 6.53
CA HIS A 164 5.46 2.09 5.42
C HIS A 164 5.05 2.73 4.09
N HIS A 165 3.79 3.17 3.99
CA HIS A 165 3.23 3.88 2.86
C HIS A 165 2.63 5.21 3.34
N LEU A 166 3.46 6.10 3.90
CA LEU A 166 3.02 7.38 4.46
C LEU A 166 2.20 8.22 3.47
N SER A 167 2.47 8.09 2.19
CA SER A 167 1.73 8.77 1.13
C SER A 167 0.31 8.20 0.89
N LEU A 168 -0.02 7.01 1.41
CA LEU A 168 -1.39 6.45 1.35
C LEU A 168 -2.31 6.99 2.46
N ILE A 169 -1.77 7.68 3.45
CA ILE A 169 -2.57 8.33 4.51
C ILE A 169 -3.51 9.39 3.90
N HIS A 170 -3.13 9.96 2.76
CA HIS A 170 -3.91 10.97 2.05
C HIS A 170 -4.98 10.38 1.10
N ILE A 171 -5.06 9.07 0.97
CA ILE A 171 -6.01 8.35 0.13
C ILE A 171 -7.04 7.62 0.99
#